data_47252ff4200c1574e586e395ed278588
#
_entry.id   47252ff4200c1574e586e395ed278588
#
_cell.length_a   1.000
_cell.length_b   1.000
_cell.length_c   1.000
_cell.angle_alpha   90.00
_cell.angle_beta   90.00
_cell.angle_gamma   90.00
#
_symmetry.space_group_name_H-M   'P 1'
#
loop_
_entity.id
_entity.type
_entity.pdbx_description
1 polymer ?
#
loop_
_entity_poly.entity_id
_entity_poly.type
_entity_poly.pdbx_seq_one_letter_code
_entity_poly.pdbx_strand_id
1 'polypeptide(L)'
;MVFVYFWRVLTVTKLSILHWQDIPTVVEGKDKQGVQKVELSKRFSELVDMVAKRKGLVGTDEYLENWKKRRLPSSDKSAKQGVKDLVEDFEKRFDEIKTKALSSLR
;
A
#
# COMPACT_ATOMS: atom_id res chain seq x y z
N MET A 1 11.36 -29.08 -16.69
CA MET A 1 11.92 -28.27 -15.57
C MET A 1 11.69 -26.81 -15.77
N VAL A 2 12.17 -26.22 -16.87
CA VAL A 2 11.93 -24.80 -17.19
C VAL A 2 10.42 -24.50 -17.29
N PHE A 3 9.66 -25.42 -17.84
CA PHE A 3 8.22 -25.28 -18.01
C PHE A 3 7.50 -25.22 -16.67
N VAL A 4 7.90 -26.01 -15.67
CA VAL A 4 7.31 -26.00 -14.33
C VAL A 4 7.58 -24.67 -13.62
N TYR A 5 8.81 -24.17 -13.77
CA TYR A 5 9.19 -22.87 -13.20
C TYR A 5 8.36 -21.73 -13.81
N PHE A 6 8.22 -21.73 -15.13
CA PHE A 6 7.44 -20.73 -15.83
C PHE A 6 5.98 -20.73 -15.38
N TRP A 7 5.40 -21.92 -15.23
CA TRP A 7 4.03 -22.08 -14.74
C TRP A 7 3.87 -21.48 -13.34
N ARG A 8 4.82 -21.71 -12.45
CA ARG A 8 4.80 -21.18 -11.09
C ARG A 8 4.86 -19.65 -11.06
N VAL A 9 5.65 -19.05 -11.93
CA VAL A 9 5.73 -17.59 -12.03
C VAL A 9 4.39 -17.00 -12.45
N LEU A 10 3.63 -17.69 -13.31
CA LEU A 10 2.32 -17.23 -13.75
C LEU A 10 1.23 -17.34 -12.67
N THR A 11 1.44 -18.18 -11.65
CA THR A 11 0.44 -18.40 -10.60
C THR A 11 0.66 -17.59 -9.34
N VAL A 12 1.79 -16.90 -9.21
CA VAL A 12 2.06 -16.10 -8.03
C VAL A 12 1.30 -14.77 -8.07
N THR A 13 0.95 -14.30 -6.89
CA THR A 13 0.28 -13.02 -6.73
C THR A 13 1.29 -11.92 -6.52
N LYS A 14 1.08 -10.79 -7.19
CA LYS A 14 1.88 -9.57 -7.02
C LYS A 14 1.07 -8.59 -6.20
N LEU A 15 1.61 -8.23 -5.04
CA LEU A 15 0.99 -7.27 -4.13
C LEU A 15 1.76 -5.97 -4.14
N SER A 16 1.04 -4.85 -4.06
CA SER A 16 1.66 -3.54 -3.97
C SER A 16 0.82 -2.60 -3.12
N ILE A 17 1.47 -1.57 -2.60
CA ILE A 17 0.84 -0.59 -1.72
C ILE A 17 1.16 0.80 -2.26
N LEU A 18 0.13 1.60 -2.49
CA LEU A 18 0.31 3.01 -2.77
C LEU A 18 0.37 3.74 -1.43
N HIS A 19 1.44 4.47 -1.20
CA HIS A 19 1.65 5.19 0.05
C HIS A 19 2.15 6.61 -0.21
N TRP A 20 1.87 7.49 0.72
CA TRP A 20 2.44 8.83 0.75
C TRP A 20 3.38 8.89 1.95
N GLN A 21 4.68 9.03 1.67
CA GLN A 21 5.72 8.77 2.67
C GLN A 21 5.49 7.39 3.29
N ASP A 22 5.33 7.26 4.60
CA ASP A 22 5.11 5.96 5.26
C ASP A 22 3.63 5.64 5.52
N ILE A 23 2.71 6.44 4.96
CA ILE A 23 1.27 6.26 5.18
C ILE A 23 0.65 5.46 4.02
N PRO A 24 0.19 4.23 4.24
CA PRO A 24 -0.47 3.47 3.19
C PRO A 24 -1.87 4.02 2.90
N THR A 25 -2.32 3.94 1.66
CA THR A 25 -3.65 4.40 1.25
C THR A 25 -4.41 3.41 0.41
N VAL A 26 -3.75 2.70 -0.50
CA VAL A 26 -4.39 1.74 -1.39
C VAL A 26 -3.56 0.46 -1.43
N VAL A 27 -4.25 -0.67 -1.37
CA VAL A 27 -3.63 -2.00 -1.52
C VAL A 27 -4.11 -2.60 -2.82
N GLU A 28 -3.17 -3.12 -3.61
CA GLU A 28 -3.49 -3.76 -4.88
C GLU A 28 -2.85 -5.14 -4.95
N GLY A 29 -3.61 -6.10 -5.46
CA GLY A 29 -3.13 -7.44 -5.72
C GLY A 29 -3.47 -7.84 -7.13
N LYS A 30 -2.54 -8.51 -7.80
CA LYS A 30 -2.73 -8.99 -9.17
C LYS A 30 -2.33 -10.45 -9.27
N ASP A 31 -3.23 -11.28 -9.78
CA ASP A 31 -2.97 -12.67 -10.07
C ASP A 31 -3.57 -13.02 -11.45
N LYS A 32 -3.53 -14.30 -11.81
CA LYS A 32 -4.05 -14.76 -13.12
C LYS A 32 -5.55 -14.52 -13.29
N GLN A 33 -6.29 -14.32 -12.21
CA GLN A 33 -7.73 -14.09 -12.26
C GLN A 33 -8.10 -12.63 -12.38
N GLY A 34 -7.13 -11.72 -12.21
CA GLY A 34 -7.37 -10.30 -12.35
C GLY A 34 -6.73 -9.45 -11.25
N VAL A 35 -7.26 -8.25 -11.11
CA VAL A 35 -6.74 -7.24 -10.19
C VAL A 35 -7.75 -6.99 -9.07
N GLN A 36 -7.25 -6.98 -7.83
CA GLN A 36 -8.01 -6.55 -6.65
C GLN A 36 -7.39 -5.24 -6.17
N LYS A 37 -8.20 -4.22 -6.01
CA LYS A 37 -7.73 -2.92 -5.57
C LYS A 37 -8.67 -2.41 -4.48
N VAL A 38 -8.12 -2.13 -3.31
CA VAL A 38 -8.91 -1.68 -2.15
C VAL A 38 -8.29 -0.44 -1.54
N GLU A 39 -9.10 0.60 -1.39
CA GLU A 39 -8.70 1.77 -0.62
C GLU A 39 -8.84 1.46 0.86
N LEU A 40 -7.84 1.85 1.65
CA LEU A 40 -7.95 1.80 3.10
C LEU A 40 -8.99 2.82 3.59
N SER A 41 -9.43 2.69 4.83
CA SER A 41 -10.43 3.58 5.38
C SER A 41 -10.00 5.05 5.26
N LYS A 42 -10.97 5.94 5.22
CA LYS A 42 -10.77 7.38 5.00
C LYS A 42 -9.76 8.01 5.95
N ARG A 43 -9.63 7.48 7.17
CA ARG A 43 -8.69 8.03 8.15
C ARG A 43 -7.23 8.00 7.67
N PHE A 44 -6.86 7.09 6.76
CA PHE A 44 -5.51 7.07 6.18
C PHE A 44 -5.28 8.25 5.25
N SER A 45 -6.22 8.52 4.33
CA SER A 45 -6.08 9.69 3.44
C SER A 45 -6.19 11.00 4.20
N GLU A 46 -6.98 11.05 5.25
CA GLU A 46 -7.06 12.21 6.14
C GLU A 46 -5.74 12.45 6.87
N LEU A 47 -5.06 11.37 7.26
CA LEU A 47 -3.74 11.47 7.88
C LEU A 47 -2.71 12.03 6.88
N VAL A 48 -2.74 11.59 5.63
CA VAL A 48 -1.87 12.14 4.57
C VAL A 48 -2.10 13.65 4.46
N ASP A 49 -3.36 14.07 4.37
CA ASP A 49 -3.70 15.50 4.22
C ASP A 49 -3.19 16.31 5.41
N MET A 50 -3.37 15.81 6.62
CA MET A 50 -2.93 16.50 7.82
C MET A 50 -1.41 16.65 7.86
N VAL A 51 -0.66 15.59 7.58
CA VAL A 51 0.80 15.64 7.58
C VAL A 51 1.32 16.55 6.47
N ALA A 52 0.74 16.45 5.27
CA ALA A 52 1.14 17.29 4.14
C ALA A 52 0.91 18.76 4.44
N LYS A 53 -0.21 19.12 5.05
CA LYS A 53 -0.51 20.51 5.43
C LYS A 53 0.49 21.02 6.46
N ARG A 54 0.78 20.23 7.48
CA ARG A 54 1.73 20.64 8.52
C ARG A 54 3.16 20.80 8.02
N LYS A 55 3.52 20.04 6.98
CA LYS A 55 4.84 20.15 6.34
C LYS A 55 4.87 21.24 5.27
N GLY A 56 3.74 21.88 4.97
CA GLY A 56 3.66 22.90 3.94
C GLY A 56 3.80 22.37 2.52
N LEU A 57 3.48 21.11 2.28
CA LEU A 57 3.70 20.46 1.00
C LEU A 57 2.49 20.50 0.07
N VAL A 58 1.30 20.86 0.57
CA VAL A 58 0.09 20.90 -0.25
C VAL A 58 0.27 21.86 -1.41
N GLY A 59 -0.02 21.41 -2.63
CA GLY A 59 0.12 22.21 -3.84
C GLY A 59 1.53 22.30 -4.39
N THR A 60 2.48 21.55 -3.83
CA THR A 60 3.87 21.55 -4.29
C THR A 60 4.18 20.29 -5.09
N ASP A 61 5.26 20.34 -5.91
CA ASP A 61 5.75 19.17 -6.62
C ASP A 61 6.21 18.08 -5.66
N GLU A 62 6.79 18.48 -4.52
CA GLU A 62 7.23 17.53 -3.49
C GLU A 62 6.07 16.69 -2.95
N TYR A 63 4.89 17.28 -2.81
CA TYR A 63 3.69 16.52 -2.42
C TYR A 63 3.45 15.36 -3.38
N LEU A 64 3.52 15.62 -4.68
CA LEU A 64 3.29 14.61 -5.71
C LEU A 64 4.40 13.56 -5.74
N GLU A 65 5.64 13.97 -5.52
CA GLU A 65 6.80 13.08 -5.53
C GLU A 65 6.79 12.08 -4.38
N ASN A 66 6.08 12.39 -3.30
CA ASN A 66 5.99 11.50 -2.14
C ASN A 66 4.95 10.38 -2.33
N TRP A 67 4.12 10.44 -3.37
CA TRP A 67 3.25 9.33 -3.74
C TRP A 67 4.08 8.26 -4.44
N LYS A 68 4.20 7.09 -3.82
CA LYS A 68 5.00 5.99 -4.36
C LYS A 68 4.27 4.67 -4.21
N LYS A 69 4.52 3.79 -5.15
CA LYS A 69 4.00 2.43 -5.14
C LYS A 69 5.12 1.49 -4.68
N ARG A 70 4.90 0.81 -3.57
CA ARG A 70 5.85 -0.18 -3.07
C ARG A 70 5.37 -1.58 -3.41
N ARG A 71 6.22 -2.35 -4.07
CA ARG A 71 5.94 -3.74 -4.40
C ARG A 71 6.41 -4.63 -3.27
N LEU A 72 5.58 -5.61 -2.91
CA LEU A 72 5.91 -6.60 -1.91
C LEU A 72 6.46 -7.86 -2.58
N PRO A 73 7.14 -8.74 -1.80
CA PRO A 73 7.53 -10.05 -2.31
C PRO A 73 6.31 -10.81 -2.82
N SER A 74 6.52 -11.65 -3.84
CA SER A 74 5.45 -12.48 -4.40
C SER A 74 4.84 -13.39 -3.34
N SER A 75 3.53 -13.64 -3.46
CA SER A 75 2.78 -14.44 -2.50
C SER A 75 2.11 -15.63 -3.21
N ASP A 76 1.96 -16.74 -2.50
CA ASP A 76 1.19 -17.89 -2.97
C ASP A 76 -0.31 -17.74 -2.71
N LYS A 77 -0.72 -16.74 -1.94
CA LYS A 77 -2.14 -16.46 -1.70
C LYS A 77 -2.75 -15.86 -2.96
N SER A 78 -4.08 -16.02 -3.12
CA SER A 78 -4.80 -15.31 -4.17
C SER A 78 -4.70 -13.80 -3.96
N ALA A 79 -4.88 -13.02 -5.02
CA ALA A 79 -4.91 -11.55 -4.91
C ALA A 79 -5.97 -11.10 -3.91
N LYS A 80 -7.16 -11.71 -3.96
CA LYS A 80 -8.26 -11.39 -3.04
C LYS A 80 -7.85 -11.61 -1.58
N GLN A 81 -7.26 -12.76 -1.27
CA GLN A 81 -6.85 -13.07 0.10
C GLN A 81 -5.68 -12.22 0.55
N GLY A 82 -4.68 -12.04 -0.30
CA GLY A 82 -3.51 -11.22 0.02
C GLY A 82 -3.89 -9.76 0.30
N VAL A 83 -4.76 -9.19 -0.52
CA VAL A 83 -5.25 -7.82 -0.32
C VAL A 83 -6.04 -7.72 0.97
N LYS A 84 -6.94 -8.67 1.22
CA LYS A 84 -7.74 -8.68 2.45
C LYS A 84 -6.84 -8.71 3.70
N ASP A 85 -5.84 -9.58 3.70
CA ASP A 85 -4.93 -9.69 4.84
C ASP A 85 -4.16 -8.40 5.10
N LEU A 86 -3.67 -7.75 4.03
CA LEU A 86 -2.96 -6.48 4.15
C LEU A 86 -3.87 -5.36 4.65
N VAL A 87 -5.08 -5.28 4.12
CA VAL A 87 -6.05 -4.25 4.55
C VAL A 87 -6.35 -4.41 6.04
N GLU A 88 -6.63 -5.63 6.48
CA GLU A 88 -6.92 -5.90 7.88
C GLU A 88 -5.74 -5.53 8.78
N ASP A 89 -4.52 -5.87 8.36
CA ASP A 89 -3.32 -5.56 9.12
C ASP A 89 -3.10 -4.05 9.23
N PHE A 90 -3.20 -3.31 8.13
CA PHE A 90 -3.05 -1.86 8.17
C PHE A 90 -4.11 -1.18 9.02
N GLU A 91 -5.37 -1.62 8.91
CA GLU A 91 -6.44 -1.04 9.72
C GLU A 91 -6.21 -1.25 11.21
N LYS A 92 -5.69 -2.41 11.59
CA LYS A 92 -5.35 -2.69 13.00
C LYS A 92 -4.19 -1.83 13.50
N ARG A 93 -3.25 -1.50 12.62
CA ARG A 93 -2.05 -0.75 12.98
C ARG A 93 -2.18 0.76 12.75
N PHE A 94 -3.40 1.25 12.52
CA PHE A 94 -3.58 2.66 12.19
C PHE A 94 -2.97 3.59 13.25
N ASP A 95 -3.19 3.33 14.53
CA ASP A 95 -2.68 4.20 15.61
C ASP A 95 -1.15 4.23 15.62
N GLU A 96 -0.52 3.09 15.38
CA GLU A 96 0.94 3.00 15.26
C GLU A 96 1.44 3.81 14.07
N ILE A 97 0.79 3.66 12.92
CA ILE A 97 1.13 4.39 11.69
C ILE A 97 0.97 5.90 11.91
N LYS A 98 -0.11 6.31 12.54
CA LYS A 98 -0.38 7.71 12.87
C LYS A 98 0.69 8.29 13.79
N THR A 99 1.02 7.57 14.85
CA THR A 99 2.05 8.01 15.80
C THR A 99 3.38 8.22 15.10
N LYS A 100 3.78 7.27 14.25
CA LYS A 100 5.02 7.37 13.49
C LYS A 100 5.00 8.56 12.52
N ALA A 101 3.89 8.75 11.80
CA ALA A 101 3.75 9.87 10.88
C ALA A 101 3.85 11.21 11.58
N LEU A 102 3.19 11.35 12.74
CA LEU A 102 3.21 12.59 13.51
C LEU A 102 4.57 12.85 14.15
N SER A 103 5.31 11.82 14.51
CA SER A 103 6.66 12.00 15.07
C SER A 103 7.62 12.62 14.07
N SER A 104 7.37 12.45 12.77
CA SER A 104 8.19 13.06 11.70
C SER A 104 8.01 14.57 11.60
N LEU A 105 7.05 15.15 12.31
CA LEU A 105 6.77 16.60 12.29
C LEU A 105 7.60 17.39 13.31
N ARG A 106 8.40 16.73 14.12
CA ARG A 106 9.24 17.37 15.13
C ARG A 106 10.54 17.90 14.54
#